data_6347063fecb904686e5d08c2499c3a08
#
_entry.id   6347063fecb904686e5d08c2499c3a08
#
_cell.length_a   1.000
_cell.length_b   1.000
_cell.length_c   1.000
_cell.angle_alpha   90.00
_cell.angle_beta   90.00
_cell.angle_gamma   90.00
#
_symmetry.space_group_name_H-M   'P 1'
#
loop_
_entity.id
_entity.type
_entity.pdbx_description
1 polymer ?
#
loop_
_entity_poly.entity_id
_entity_poly.type
_entity_poly.pdbx_seq_one_letter_code
_entity_poly.pdbx_strand_id
1 'polypeptide(L)'
;MARPAAPGVVQQYFATPGQQLPSQSNVNDGRVRNAALAERTLERLKFATQHLQTPEQARAAGYHPNPSAPDHWINDDVFRVRNGYDLERPATVMFENGRLVGVMLSHDPRKGPPPDLGAGSWHTHGGTAGEEYASHVWFNKPLATAFGTEVGDV
;
A
#
# COMPACT_ATOMS: atom_id res chain seq x y z
N MET A 1 -3.71 8.67 26.39
CA MET A 1 -3.76 8.03 25.68
C MET A 1 -4.51 7.66 25.15
N ALA A 2 -4.54 7.60 24.81
CA ALA A 2 -5.11 7.26 24.32
C ALA A 2 -5.46 6.32 23.83
N ARG A 3 -5.50 5.69 23.61
CA ARG A 3 -5.88 4.87 23.10
C ARG A 3 -6.20 4.06 23.24
N PRO A 4 -6.57 3.61 23.60
CA PRO A 4 -6.30 2.56 23.29
C PRO A 4 -6.79 2.05 22.34
N ALA A 5 -6.06 1.87 21.75
CA ALA A 5 -6.46 1.24 20.60
C ALA A 5 -6.78 -0.15 20.88
N ALA A 6 -7.82 -0.59 20.37
CA ALA A 6 -8.04 -2.00 20.32
C ALA A 6 -6.91 -2.62 19.54
N PRO A 7 -6.43 -3.77 19.93
CA PRO A 7 -5.38 -4.46 19.19
C PRO A 7 -5.79 -4.62 17.75
N GLY A 8 -4.87 -4.36 16.85
CA GLY A 8 -5.11 -4.47 15.44
C GLY A 8 -5.83 -3.29 14.84
N VAL A 9 -6.15 -2.31 15.64
CA VAL A 9 -6.83 -1.13 15.15
C VAL A 9 -5.91 0.05 15.25
N VAL A 10 -5.68 0.71 14.14
CA VAL A 10 -4.93 1.93 14.11
C VAL A 10 -5.91 3.05 14.32
N GLN A 11 -5.84 3.72 15.45
CA GLN A 11 -6.85 4.70 15.74
C GLN A 11 -6.33 6.09 16.01
N GLN A 12 -5.06 6.27 16.16
CA GLN A 12 -4.56 7.57 16.58
C GLN A 12 -3.51 8.14 15.68
N TYR A 13 -2.94 7.35 14.86
CA TYR A 13 -1.75 7.73 14.14
C TYR A 13 -2.00 8.82 13.13
N PHE A 14 -3.19 8.93 12.66
CA PHE A 14 -3.48 9.92 11.64
C PHE A 14 -3.85 11.26 12.23
N ALA A 15 -3.97 11.34 13.52
CA ALA A 15 -4.48 12.55 14.13
C ALA A 15 -3.43 13.64 14.17
N THR A 16 -2.21 13.32 14.56
CA THR A 16 -1.17 14.32 14.70
C THR A 16 0.16 13.74 14.29
N PRO A 17 1.04 14.59 13.76
CA PRO A 17 2.41 14.16 13.47
C PRO A 17 3.07 13.67 14.74
N GLY A 18 3.80 12.60 14.63
CA GLY A 18 4.50 12.03 15.74
C GLY A 18 3.65 11.20 16.66
N GLN A 19 2.36 11.15 16.42
CA GLN A 19 1.49 10.31 17.21
C GLN A 19 1.79 8.84 16.92
N GLN A 20 1.97 8.06 17.96
CA GLN A 20 2.35 6.67 17.79
C GLN A 20 1.20 5.86 17.26
N LEU A 21 1.48 5.03 16.27
CA LEU A 21 0.49 4.12 15.75
C LEU A 21 0.29 2.95 16.71
N PRO A 22 -0.94 2.49 16.84
CA PRO A 22 -1.17 1.24 17.57
C PRO A 22 -0.38 0.10 16.96
N SER A 23 0.21 -0.71 17.78
CA SER A 23 1.22 -1.66 17.35
C SER A 23 0.72 -2.68 16.34
N GLN A 24 -0.50 -3.13 16.48
CA GLN A 24 -0.94 -4.26 15.67
C GLN A 24 -1.08 -3.96 14.20
N SER A 25 -1.77 -2.88 13.88
CA SER A 25 -2.10 -2.62 12.49
C SER A 25 -0.98 -1.92 11.75
N ASN A 26 -0.03 -1.34 12.47
CA ASN A 26 0.98 -0.56 11.82
C ASN A 26 2.35 -1.23 11.80
N VAL A 27 2.43 -2.46 12.31
CA VAL A 27 3.70 -3.15 12.26
C VAL A 27 3.97 -3.52 10.81
N ASN A 28 5.05 -2.96 10.30
CA ASN A 28 5.42 -3.17 8.90
C ASN A 28 6.44 -4.30 8.82
N ASP A 29 6.02 -5.47 9.26
CA ASP A 29 6.87 -6.64 9.27
C ASP A 29 6.53 -7.64 8.16
N GLY A 30 5.51 -7.33 7.37
CA GLY A 30 5.07 -8.18 6.27
C GLY A 30 4.42 -9.48 6.69
N ARG A 31 4.20 -9.67 7.98
CA ARG A 31 3.69 -10.95 8.45
C ARG A 31 2.21 -11.09 8.18
N VAL A 32 1.86 -12.23 7.60
CA VAL A 32 0.46 -12.57 7.36
C VAL A 32 -0.17 -12.97 8.69
N ARG A 33 -1.24 -12.28 9.05
CA ARG A 33 -1.97 -12.54 10.29
C ARG A 33 -3.34 -13.13 10.02
N ASN A 34 -3.86 -12.91 8.83
CA ASN A 34 -5.11 -13.49 8.39
C ASN A 34 -4.89 -13.95 6.95
N ALA A 35 -4.57 -15.22 6.80
CA ALA A 35 -4.19 -15.76 5.49
C ALA A 35 -5.31 -15.67 4.47
N ALA A 36 -6.54 -15.93 4.88
CA ALA A 36 -7.66 -15.88 3.95
C ALA A 36 -7.86 -14.46 3.43
N LEU A 37 -7.76 -13.46 4.30
CA LEU A 37 -7.91 -12.08 3.89
C LEU A 37 -6.73 -11.64 3.01
N ALA A 38 -5.52 -12.03 3.38
CA ALA A 38 -4.32 -11.68 2.59
C ALA A 38 -4.42 -12.28 1.19
N GLU A 39 -4.85 -13.52 1.09
CA GLU A 39 -5.04 -14.15 -0.22
C GLU A 39 -6.09 -13.42 -1.06
N ARG A 40 -7.21 -13.08 -0.45
CA ARG A 40 -8.26 -12.36 -1.18
C ARG A 40 -7.78 -10.99 -1.64
N THR A 41 -7.03 -10.30 -0.79
CA THR A 41 -6.46 -9.01 -1.15
C THR A 41 -5.55 -9.16 -2.36
N LEU A 42 -4.66 -10.14 -2.29
CA LEU A 42 -3.71 -10.38 -3.37
C LEU A 42 -4.41 -10.73 -4.67
N GLU A 43 -5.41 -11.59 -4.60
CA GLU A 43 -6.15 -12.00 -5.80
C GLU A 43 -6.94 -10.85 -6.41
N ARG A 44 -7.55 -10.02 -5.58
CA ARG A 44 -8.26 -8.84 -6.08
C ARG A 44 -7.34 -7.89 -6.78
N LEU A 45 -6.16 -7.66 -6.22
CA LEU A 45 -5.18 -6.77 -6.83
C LEU A 45 -4.64 -7.32 -8.14
N LYS A 46 -4.37 -8.62 -8.19
CA LYS A 46 -3.92 -9.24 -9.42
C LYS A 46 -4.98 -9.16 -10.52
N PHE A 47 -6.21 -9.40 -10.17
CA PHE A 47 -7.30 -9.28 -11.13
C PHE A 47 -7.46 -7.86 -11.62
N ALA A 48 -7.42 -6.90 -10.69
CA ALA A 48 -7.62 -5.49 -11.04
C ALA A 48 -6.51 -4.94 -11.92
N THR A 49 -5.32 -5.55 -11.88
CA THR A 49 -4.17 -5.06 -12.63
C THR A 49 -3.81 -5.96 -13.81
N GLN A 50 -4.66 -6.91 -14.17
CA GLN A 50 -4.32 -7.84 -15.25
C GLN A 50 -4.12 -7.12 -16.59
N HIS A 51 -4.65 -5.94 -16.74
CA HIS A 51 -4.48 -5.12 -17.95
C HIS A 51 -3.32 -4.15 -17.86
N LEU A 52 -2.51 -4.24 -16.80
CA LEU A 52 -1.39 -3.33 -16.55
C LEU A 52 -0.07 -4.10 -16.47
N GLN A 53 0.10 -5.08 -17.34
CA GLN A 53 1.25 -5.98 -17.24
C GLN A 53 2.55 -5.35 -17.74
N THR A 54 2.45 -4.32 -18.56
CA THR A 54 3.62 -3.65 -19.14
C THR A 54 3.50 -2.15 -18.93
N PRO A 55 4.64 -1.42 -18.98
CA PRO A 55 4.58 0.04 -18.92
C PRO A 55 3.70 0.66 -20.00
N GLU A 56 3.68 0.09 -21.19
CA GLU A 56 2.83 0.61 -22.26
C GLU A 56 1.36 0.51 -21.90
N GLN A 57 0.96 -0.62 -21.33
CA GLN A 57 -0.42 -0.79 -20.89
C GLN A 57 -0.75 0.17 -19.76
N ALA A 58 0.18 0.36 -18.83
CA ALA A 58 -0.03 1.29 -17.72
C ALA A 58 -0.17 2.71 -18.25
N ARG A 59 0.67 3.11 -19.20
CA ARG A 59 0.58 4.45 -19.76
C ARG A 59 -0.77 4.66 -20.44
N ALA A 60 -1.23 3.67 -21.17
CA ALA A 60 -2.54 3.76 -21.83
C ALA A 60 -3.67 3.89 -20.81
N ALA A 61 -3.48 3.40 -19.61
CA ALA A 61 -4.48 3.47 -18.53
C ALA A 61 -4.33 4.72 -17.66
N GLY A 62 -3.40 5.61 -18.00
CA GLY A 62 -3.26 6.87 -17.28
C GLY A 62 -2.16 6.90 -16.23
N TYR A 63 -1.31 5.89 -16.21
CA TYR A 63 -0.19 5.86 -15.27
C TYR A 63 1.05 6.46 -15.92
N HIS A 64 1.92 7.03 -15.09
CA HIS A 64 3.19 7.57 -15.55
C HIS A 64 4.25 7.29 -14.49
N PRO A 65 5.54 7.26 -14.88
CA PRO A 65 6.60 6.99 -13.90
C PRO A 65 6.66 8.08 -12.85
N ASN A 66 6.96 7.67 -11.63
CA ASN A 66 7.25 8.59 -10.55
C ASN A 66 8.72 9.01 -10.68
N PRO A 67 9.00 10.31 -10.83
CA PRO A 67 10.40 10.74 -11.00
C PRO A 67 11.31 10.34 -9.84
N SER A 68 10.76 10.23 -8.64
CA SER A 68 11.55 9.87 -7.46
C SER A 68 11.74 8.36 -7.31
N ALA A 69 10.95 7.57 -8.03
CA ALA A 69 11.02 6.11 -7.98
C ALA A 69 10.57 5.58 -9.33
N PRO A 70 11.47 5.52 -10.32
CA PRO A 70 11.07 5.28 -11.71
C PRO A 70 10.38 3.95 -11.99
N ASP A 71 10.55 2.95 -11.13
CA ASP A 71 9.82 1.70 -11.27
C ASP A 71 8.43 1.75 -10.65
N HIS A 72 8.07 2.85 -10.01
CA HIS A 72 6.73 3.08 -9.50
C HIS A 72 6.00 3.98 -10.49
N TRP A 73 4.86 3.52 -11.00
CA TRP A 73 4.06 4.29 -11.93
C TRP A 73 2.77 4.69 -11.24
N ILE A 74 2.46 5.98 -11.31
CA ILE A 74 1.38 6.59 -10.55
C ILE A 74 0.25 7.00 -11.48
N ASN A 75 -0.98 6.77 -11.05
CA ASN A 75 -2.15 7.35 -11.66
C ASN A 75 -2.61 8.50 -10.78
N ASP A 76 -2.38 9.72 -11.22
CA ASP A 76 -2.67 10.90 -10.42
C ASP A 76 -4.14 11.05 -10.10
N ASP A 77 -5.01 10.66 -11.02
CA ASP A 77 -6.44 10.79 -10.79
C ASP A 77 -6.89 9.88 -9.65
N VAL A 78 -6.41 8.65 -9.65
CA VAL A 78 -6.74 7.73 -8.57
C VAL A 78 -6.15 8.20 -7.25
N PHE A 79 -4.89 8.62 -7.30
CA PHE A 79 -4.19 9.06 -6.09
C PHE A 79 -4.91 10.25 -5.47
N ARG A 80 -5.27 11.23 -6.31
CA ARG A 80 -5.88 12.46 -5.82
C ARG A 80 -7.29 12.24 -5.31
N VAL A 81 -8.09 11.46 -6.03
CA VAL A 81 -9.50 11.30 -5.71
C VAL A 81 -9.72 10.26 -4.63
N ARG A 82 -8.94 9.19 -4.66
CA ARG A 82 -9.16 8.03 -3.78
C ARG A 82 -8.13 7.94 -2.67
N ASN A 83 -7.21 8.88 -2.61
CA ASN A 83 -6.09 8.85 -1.67
C ASN A 83 -5.23 7.60 -1.83
N GLY A 84 -5.26 7.04 -3.02
CA GLY A 84 -4.42 5.91 -3.34
C GLY A 84 -4.91 4.56 -2.90
N TYR A 85 -5.97 4.50 -2.11
CA TYR A 85 -6.49 3.23 -1.68
C TYR A 85 -7.70 2.84 -2.49
N ASP A 86 -7.52 1.88 -3.38
CA ASP A 86 -8.60 1.31 -4.17
C ASP A 86 -8.07 -0.02 -4.70
N LEU A 87 -8.59 -1.11 -4.19
CA LEU A 87 -8.12 -2.42 -4.61
C LEU A 87 -8.46 -2.73 -6.06
N GLU A 88 -9.37 -1.98 -6.65
CA GLU A 88 -9.75 -2.19 -8.05
C GLU A 88 -9.02 -1.26 -8.99
N ARG A 89 -8.43 -0.19 -8.49
CA ARG A 89 -7.63 0.75 -9.27
C ARG A 89 -6.50 1.28 -8.41
N PRO A 90 -5.47 0.47 -8.17
CA PRO A 90 -4.35 0.93 -7.35
C PRO A 90 -3.74 2.18 -7.93
N ALA A 91 -3.42 3.15 -7.07
CA ALA A 91 -2.84 4.40 -7.53
C ALA A 91 -1.42 4.22 -8.03
N THR A 92 -0.72 3.21 -7.54
CA THR A 92 0.67 2.97 -7.94
C THR A 92 0.85 1.51 -8.30
N VAL A 93 1.48 1.28 -9.44
CA VAL A 93 1.87 -0.06 -9.88
C VAL A 93 3.39 -0.08 -10.01
N MET A 94 3.99 -1.24 -9.78
CA MET A 94 5.44 -1.37 -9.77
C MET A 94 5.89 -2.33 -10.86
N PHE A 95 6.92 -1.91 -11.59
CA PHE A 95 7.48 -2.69 -12.67
C PHE A 95 8.92 -3.07 -12.37
N GLU A 96 9.32 -4.23 -12.87
CA GLU A 96 10.68 -4.70 -12.79
C GLU A 96 10.98 -5.36 -14.13
N ASN A 97 12.02 -4.88 -14.81
CA ASN A 97 12.38 -5.38 -16.12
C ASN A 97 11.19 -5.39 -17.10
N GLY A 98 10.37 -4.34 -17.04
CA GLY A 98 9.24 -4.17 -17.94
C GLY A 98 8.03 -5.03 -17.64
N ARG A 99 7.98 -5.65 -16.46
CA ARG A 99 6.86 -6.50 -16.08
C ARG A 99 6.28 -6.03 -14.76
N LEU A 100 4.97 -6.11 -14.65
CA LEU A 100 4.28 -5.76 -13.40
C LEU A 100 4.67 -6.76 -12.32
N VAL A 101 5.16 -6.25 -11.19
CA VAL A 101 5.55 -7.10 -10.06
C VAL A 101 4.77 -6.80 -8.80
N GLY A 102 3.96 -5.76 -8.79
CA GLY A 102 3.17 -5.46 -7.61
C GLY A 102 2.54 -4.09 -7.67
N VAL A 103 1.94 -3.71 -6.56
CA VAL A 103 1.31 -2.41 -6.40
C VAL A 103 1.73 -1.78 -5.10
N MET A 104 1.59 -0.47 -5.01
CA MET A 104 1.70 0.24 -3.75
C MET A 104 0.35 0.89 -3.49
N LEU A 105 -0.21 0.60 -2.34
CA LEU A 105 -1.44 1.20 -1.88
C LEU A 105 -1.10 2.36 -0.98
N SER A 106 -1.92 3.39 -1.02
CA SER A 106 -1.74 4.56 -0.18
C SER A 106 -3.02 4.82 0.59
N HIS A 107 -2.89 5.42 1.77
CA HIS A 107 -4.05 5.73 2.57
C HIS A 107 -3.82 7.05 3.28
N ASP A 108 -4.79 7.94 3.19
CA ASP A 108 -4.74 9.24 3.86
C ASP A 108 -5.05 9.03 5.34
N PRO A 109 -4.11 9.34 6.23
CA PRO A 109 -4.34 9.15 7.66
C PRO A 109 -5.53 9.93 8.19
N ARG A 110 -5.88 11.03 7.55
CA ARG A 110 -7.01 11.85 7.99
C ARG A 110 -8.35 11.18 7.75
N LYS A 111 -8.37 10.12 6.97
CA LYS A 111 -9.59 9.39 6.66
C LYS A 111 -9.82 8.21 7.58
N GLY A 112 -9.03 8.09 8.62
CA GLY A 112 -9.17 7.03 9.59
C GLY A 112 -8.08 5.98 9.44
N PRO A 113 -8.19 4.86 10.16
CA PRO A 113 -7.18 3.82 10.10
C PRO A 113 -7.14 3.16 8.73
N PRO A 114 -5.97 2.70 8.30
CA PRO A 114 -5.87 1.99 7.03
C PRO A 114 -6.58 0.64 7.16
N PRO A 115 -7.13 0.16 6.05
CA PRO A 115 -7.84 -1.12 6.08
C PRO A 115 -6.90 -2.29 6.36
N ASP A 116 -7.47 -3.33 6.93
CA ASP A 116 -6.74 -4.55 7.18
C ASP A 116 -6.60 -5.32 5.87
N LEU A 117 -5.37 -5.60 5.49
CA LEU A 117 -5.09 -6.36 4.27
C LEU A 117 -4.78 -7.83 4.57
N GLY A 118 -4.81 -8.20 5.85
CA GLY A 118 -4.46 -9.55 6.26
C GLY A 118 -3.00 -9.71 6.64
N ALA A 119 -2.21 -8.64 6.51
CA ALA A 119 -0.79 -8.66 6.84
C ALA A 119 -0.36 -7.30 7.36
N GLY A 120 0.70 -7.27 8.11
CA GLY A 120 1.24 -6.02 8.65
C GLY A 120 2.13 -5.34 7.65
N SER A 121 1.56 -4.46 6.83
CA SER A 121 2.29 -3.89 5.71
C SER A 121 2.22 -2.37 5.59
N TRP A 122 1.48 -1.70 6.45
CA TRP A 122 1.34 -0.25 6.34
C TRP A 122 2.51 0.46 7.03
N HIS A 123 3.11 1.41 6.34
CA HIS A 123 4.24 2.18 6.86
C HIS A 123 4.18 3.61 6.35
N THR A 124 4.99 4.49 6.94
CA THR A 124 5.13 5.86 6.50
C THR A 124 6.57 6.11 6.06
N HIS A 125 6.75 7.20 5.32
CA HIS A 125 8.07 7.56 4.78
C HIS A 125 8.62 8.80 5.45
N GLY A 126 8.64 8.85 6.76
CA GLY A 126 9.29 9.95 7.44
C GLY A 126 8.46 10.66 8.47
N GLY A 127 7.18 10.39 8.54
CA GLY A 127 6.35 10.92 9.59
C GLY A 127 6.06 12.41 9.50
N THR A 128 6.08 12.96 8.31
CA THR A 128 5.72 14.35 8.10
C THR A 128 4.21 14.51 8.20
N ALA A 129 3.77 15.64 8.72
CA ALA A 129 2.35 15.92 8.81
C ALA A 129 1.71 15.81 7.43
N GLY A 130 0.61 15.08 7.34
CA GLY A 130 -0.07 14.88 6.08
C GLY A 130 0.52 13.80 5.22
N GLU A 131 1.55 13.15 5.68
CA GLU A 131 2.15 12.06 4.94
C GLU A 131 1.21 10.87 4.90
N GLU A 132 1.17 10.21 3.76
CA GLU A 132 0.30 9.06 3.60
C GLU A 132 0.92 7.80 4.19
N TYR A 133 0.09 6.83 4.46
CA TYR A 133 0.55 5.48 4.74
C TYR A 133 0.61 4.72 3.44
N ALA A 134 1.63 3.90 3.29
CA ALA A 134 1.85 3.12 2.09
C ALA A 134 1.97 1.65 2.44
N SER A 135 1.57 0.82 1.51
CA SER A 135 1.69 -0.63 1.65
C SER A 135 2.08 -1.21 0.30
N HIS A 136 3.18 -1.93 0.27
CA HIS A 136 3.62 -2.62 -0.94
C HIS A 136 3.04 -4.03 -0.95
N VAL A 137 2.53 -4.45 -2.10
CA VAL A 137 2.01 -5.79 -2.28
C VAL A 137 2.67 -6.37 -3.53
N TRP A 138 3.40 -7.45 -3.35
CA TRP A 138 4.24 -8.05 -4.39
C TRP A 138 3.54 -9.25 -5.01
N PHE A 139 3.49 -9.28 -6.33
CA PHE A 139 2.85 -10.37 -7.07
C PHE A 139 3.81 -11.49 -7.41
N ASN A 140 5.10 -11.20 -7.34
CA ASN A 140 6.16 -12.16 -7.69
C ASN A 140 6.79 -12.81 -6.47
N LYS A 141 6.12 -12.76 -5.34
CA LYS A 141 6.60 -13.36 -4.09
C LYS A 141 5.52 -14.28 -3.52
N PRO A 142 5.91 -15.30 -2.77
CA PRO A 142 4.90 -16.15 -2.10
C PRO A 142 4.13 -15.35 -1.07
N LEU A 143 2.97 -15.86 -0.70
CA LEU A 143 2.08 -15.15 0.21
C LEU A 143 2.79 -14.70 1.48
N ALA A 144 3.66 -15.54 2.02
CA ALA A 144 4.35 -15.24 3.28
C ALA A 144 5.19 -13.96 3.22
N THR A 145 5.62 -13.54 2.03
CA THR A 145 6.47 -12.35 1.86
C THR A 145 5.86 -11.33 0.90
N ALA A 146 4.66 -11.59 0.42
CA ALA A 146 4.03 -10.73 -0.59
C ALA A 146 3.73 -9.33 -0.07
N PHE A 147 3.65 -9.14 1.23
CA PHE A 147 3.33 -7.86 1.84
C PHE A 147 4.55 -7.24 2.52
N GLY A 148 5.73 -7.74 2.23
CA GLY A 148 6.94 -7.21 2.83
C GLY A 148 7.35 -5.87 2.24
N THR A 149 8.18 -5.16 2.97
CA THR A 149 8.66 -3.87 2.51
C THR A 149 9.69 -4.02 1.42
N GLU A 150 9.80 -3.00 0.61
CA GLU A 150 10.89 -2.87 -0.34
C GLU A 150 12.17 -2.50 0.40
N VAL A 151 13.30 -2.90 -0.14
CA VAL A 151 14.59 -2.53 0.44
C VAL A 151 14.69 -1.00 0.43
N GLY A 152 15.01 -0.44 1.58
CA GLY A 152 15.14 1.00 1.72
C GLY A 152 13.83 1.72 2.01
N ASP A 153 12.78 0.97 2.23
CA ASP A 153 11.44 1.51 2.37
C ASP A 153 11.05 1.76 3.83
N VAL A 154 11.96 1.61 4.72
CA VAL A 154 11.68 1.77 6.15
C VAL A 154 11.95 3.17 6.63
#